data_5c9a8196a163bffb5a83c840f54c9147
#
_entry.id   5c9a8196a163bffb5a83c840f54c9147
#
_cell.length_a   1.000
_cell.length_b   1.000
_cell.length_c   1.000
_cell.angle_alpha   90.00
_cell.angle_beta   90.00
_cell.angle_gamma   90.00
#
_symmetry.space_group_name_H-M   'P 1'
#
loop_
_entity.id
_entity.type
_entity.pdbx_description
1 polymer ?
#
loop_
_entity_poly.entity_id
_entity_poly.type
_entity_poly.pdbx_seq_one_letter_code
_entity_poly.pdbx_strand_id
1 'polypeptide(L)'
;TMGKSRADVVMVTPDALYGIEIKSDADTYARLERQIKDYNIYYDYNYVAVGASHGLHVEEHVPGWWGIITAERTESGVDFYVLRKPCRNPGVNWKKKISILWRPELAHIQELNGLPKYKEKSKMFLAGKILEKVAENVMQAQLCEELFERDYTSIEERIQEYKKADRRR
;
A
#
# COMPACT_ATOMS: atom_id res chain seq x y z
N THR A 1 -5.73 1.29 -5.94
CA THR A 1 -6.98 0.69 -5.47
C THR A 1 -8.09 1.13 -6.40
N MET A 2 -8.79 0.22 -7.05
CA MET A 2 -9.85 0.53 -8.03
C MET A 2 -11.07 1.22 -7.36
N GLY A 3 -10.86 2.40 -6.77
CA GLY A 3 -11.89 3.34 -6.35
C GLY A 3 -12.65 3.05 -5.04
N LYS A 4 -12.27 2.04 -4.24
CA LYS A 4 -13.02 1.71 -3.02
C LYS A 4 -12.40 2.27 -1.74
N SER A 5 -11.14 2.04 -1.50
CA SER A 5 -10.35 2.67 -0.42
C SER A 5 -8.94 2.91 -0.91
N ARG A 6 -8.32 3.96 -0.43
CA ARG A 6 -6.91 4.29 -0.68
C ARG A 6 -6.21 4.33 0.66
N ALA A 7 -5.09 3.64 0.78
CA ALA A 7 -4.28 3.72 1.98
C ALA A 7 -3.80 5.15 2.20
N ASP A 8 -3.82 5.59 3.44
CA ASP A 8 -3.31 6.91 3.80
C ASP A 8 -1.79 6.94 3.64
N VAL A 9 -1.11 5.87 4.06
CA VAL A 9 0.32 5.68 3.85
C VAL A 9 0.59 4.25 3.40
N VAL A 10 1.52 4.09 2.46
CA VAL A 10 2.09 2.79 2.07
C VAL A 10 3.59 2.84 2.31
N MET A 11 4.08 1.95 3.15
CA MET A 11 5.50 1.76 3.36
C MET A 11 5.96 0.53 2.57
N VAL A 12 7.02 0.69 1.81
CA VAL A 12 7.64 -0.37 1.00
C VAL A 12 8.96 -0.76 1.65
N THR A 13 9.12 -2.05 1.94
CA THR A 13 10.41 -2.65 2.34
C THR A 13 10.87 -3.60 1.26
N PRO A 14 12.12 -4.10 1.27
CA PRO A 14 12.60 -5.01 0.22
C PRO A 14 11.78 -6.28 0.03
N ASP A 15 11.03 -6.69 1.06
CA ASP A 15 10.32 -7.97 1.11
C ASP A 15 8.83 -7.87 1.44
N ALA A 16 8.30 -6.65 1.68
CA ALA A 16 6.91 -6.49 2.09
C ALA A 16 6.32 -5.11 1.78
N LEU A 17 4.99 -5.10 1.62
CA LEU A 17 4.18 -3.88 1.59
C LEU A 17 3.40 -3.74 2.89
N TYR A 18 3.48 -2.55 3.49
CA TYR A 18 2.72 -2.18 4.69
C TYR A 18 1.67 -1.14 4.32
N GLY A 19 0.42 -1.42 4.64
CA GLY A 19 -0.66 -0.44 4.56
C GLY A 19 -0.90 0.19 5.94
N ILE A 20 -0.93 1.52 6.02
CA ILE A 20 -1.16 2.25 7.27
C ILE A 20 -2.38 3.13 7.10
N GLU A 21 -3.41 2.86 7.89
CA GLU A 21 -4.62 3.68 8.00
C GLU A 21 -4.47 4.63 9.17
N ILE A 22 -4.79 5.90 8.98
CA ILE A 22 -4.68 6.94 10.02
C ILE A 22 -6.09 7.33 10.49
N LYS A 23 -6.28 7.36 11.80
CA LYS A 23 -7.48 7.83 12.47
C LYS A 23 -7.14 8.89 13.50
N SER A 24 -7.54 10.11 13.25
CA SER A 24 -7.44 11.19 14.23
C SER A 24 -8.47 11.00 15.34
N ASP A 25 -8.29 11.73 16.45
CA ASP A 25 -9.26 11.72 17.56
C ASP A 25 -10.67 12.19 17.17
N ALA A 26 -10.81 12.92 16.08
CA ALA A 26 -12.10 13.37 15.53
C ALA A 26 -12.76 12.35 14.60
N ASP A 27 -12.05 11.29 14.18
CA ASP A 27 -12.57 10.27 13.28
C ASP A 27 -13.43 9.25 14.02
N THR A 28 -14.38 8.67 13.28
CA THR A 28 -15.16 7.53 13.76
C THR A 28 -14.72 6.22 13.10
N TYR A 29 -15.01 5.09 13.72
CA TYR A 29 -14.73 3.77 13.16
C TYR A 29 -15.74 3.30 12.08
N ALA A 30 -16.75 4.11 11.75
CA ALA A 30 -17.82 3.73 10.81
C ALA A 30 -17.33 3.20 9.44
N ARG A 31 -16.18 3.70 8.95
CA ARG A 31 -15.59 3.25 7.68
C ARG A 31 -14.49 2.20 7.84
N LEU A 32 -14.02 1.98 9.07
CA LEU A 32 -12.82 1.18 9.34
C LEU A 32 -13.00 -0.28 8.91
N GLU A 33 -14.17 -0.88 9.17
CA GLU A 33 -14.45 -2.26 8.75
C GLU A 33 -14.28 -2.47 7.24
N ARG A 34 -14.76 -1.53 6.42
CA ARG A 34 -14.58 -1.59 4.96
C ARG A 34 -13.12 -1.37 4.56
N GLN A 35 -12.43 -0.44 5.20
CA GLN A 35 -11.02 -0.16 4.95
C GLN A 35 -10.16 -1.38 5.28
N ILE A 36 -10.42 -2.07 6.39
CA ILE A 36 -9.77 -3.32 6.76
C ILE A 36 -9.90 -4.38 5.67
N LYS A 37 -11.11 -4.58 5.14
CA LYS A 37 -11.36 -5.53 4.03
C LYS A 37 -10.54 -5.17 2.80
N ASP A 38 -10.49 -3.89 2.45
CA ASP A 38 -9.72 -3.41 1.31
C ASP A 38 -8.20 -3.56 1.53
N TYR A 39 -7.68 -3.19 2.70
CA TYR A 39 -6.26 -3.33 3.04
C TYR A 39 -5.79 -4.78 3.06
N ASN A 40 -6.60 -5.68 3.63
CA ASN A 40 -6.28 -7.11 3.71
C ASN A 40 -6.14 -7.79 2.34
N ILE A 41 -6.64 -7.18 1.28
CA ILE A 41 -6.48 -7.70 -0.08
C ILE A 41 -5.08 -7.39 -0.65
N TYR A 42 -4.47 -6.27 -0.27
CA TYR A 42 -3.30 -5.73 -0.96
C TYR A 42 -1.99 -5.83 -0.18
N TYR A 43 -2.01 -5.62 1.15
CA TYR A 43 -0.79 -5.40 1.93
C TYR A 43 -0.40 -6.62 2.74
N ASP A 44 0.92 -6.88 2.83
CA ASP A 44 1.48 -8.00 3.58
C ASP A 44 1.33 -7.80 5.09
N TYR A 45 1.42 -6.54 5.52
CA TYR A 45 1.22 -6.11 6.90
C TYR A 45 0.36 -4.86 6.91
N ASN A 46 -0.44 -4.71 7.94
CA ASN A 46 -1.30 -3.55 8.09
C ASN A 46 -1.13 -2.93 9.48
N TYR A 47 -1.17 -1.61 9.53
CA TYR A 47 -1.24 -0.83 10.75
C TYR A 47 -2.47 0.06 10.75
N VAL A 48 -2.99 0.29 11.93
CA VAL A 48 -3.83 1.45 12.22
C VAL A 48 -3.01 2.40 13.11
N ALA A 49 -2.93 3.65 12.71
CA ALA A 49 -2.33 4.73 13.49
C ALA A 49 -3.44 5.61 14.03
N VAL A 50 -3.52 5.76 15.36
CA VAL A 50 -4.59 6.47 16.05
C VAL A 50 -4.05 7.52 16.99
N GLY A 51 -4.86 8.55 17.29
CA GLY A 51 -4.58 9.46 18.40
C GLY A 51 -4.64 8.76 19.75
N ALA A 52 -4.06 9.37 20.77
CA ALA A 52 -3.94 8.77 22.10
C ALA A 52 -5.29 8.39 22.73
N SER A 53 -6.36 9.16 22.45
CA SER A 53 -7.71 8.86 22.94
C SER A 53 -8.32 7.57 22.40
N HIS A 54 -7.93 7.16 21.19
CA HIS A 54 -8.41 5.93 20.54
C HIS A 54 -7.53 4.71 20.83
N GLY A 55 -6.32 4.91 21.37
CA GLY A 55 -5.32 3.86 21.54
C GLY A 55 -5.80 2.64 22.35
N LEU A 56 -6.68 2.83 23.33
CA LEU A 56 -7.19 1.76 24.19
C LEU A 56 -8.33 0.94 23.56
N HIS A 57 -9.08 1.51 22.60
CA HIS A 57 -10.27 0.87 22.05
C HIS A 57 -10.10 0.38 20.61
N VAL A 58 -9.08 0.83 19.88
CA VAL A 58 -8.91 0.49 18.47
C VAL A 58 -8.70 -1.01 18.25
N GLU A 59 -8.15 -1.72 19.21
CA GLU A 59 -7.92 -3.17 19.08
C GLU A 59 -9.21 -3.99 18.94
N GLU A 60 -10.34 -3.49 19.45
CA GLU A 60 -11.65 -4.11 19.29
C GLU A 60 -12.18 -3.98 17.85
N HIS A 61 -11.64 -3.06 17.08
CA HIS A 61 -12.08 -2.70 15.73
C HIS A 61 -11.18 -3.21 14.63
N VAL A 62 -9.99 -3.76 14.95
CA VAL A 62 -9.03 -4.26 13.96
C VAL A 62 -8.67 -5.72 14.21
N PRO A 63 -8.38 -6.51 13.15
CA PRO A 63 -7.96 -7.90 13.30
C PRO A 63 -6.70 -8.03 14.17
N GLY A 64 -6.55 -9.17 14.86
CA GLY A 64 -5.41 -9.42 15.73
C GLY A 64 -4.04 -9.37 15.07
N TRP A 65 -3.97 -9.53 13.75
CA TRP A 65 -2.71 -9.41 12.97
C TRP A 65 -2.38 -7.98 12.50
N TRP A 66 -3.27 -7.01 12.71
CA TRP A 66 -2.95 -5.61 12.46
C TRP A 66 -2.07 -5.06 13.56
N GLY A 67 -1.08 -4.27 13.19
CA GLY A 67 -0.32 -3.46 14.13
C GLY A 67 -1.13 -2.24 14.59
N ILE A 68 -0.79 -1.73 15.77
CA ILE A 68 -1.40 -0.54 16.34
C ILE A 68 -0.28 0.44 16.68
N ILE A 69 -0.40 1.65 16.15
CA ILE A 69 0.46 2.79 16.47
C ILE A 69 -0.41 3.83 17.14
N THR A 70 0.03 4.40 18.24
CA THR A 70 -0.60 5.59 18.82
C THR A 70 0.32 6.79 18.66
N ALA A 71 -0.29 7.96 18.41
CA ALA A 71 0.39 9.23 18.28
C ALA A 71 -0.04 10.14 19.41
N GLU A 72 0.95 10.72 20.10
CA GLU A 72 0.72 11.69 21.18
C GLU A 72 1.34 13.03 20.80
N ARG A 73 0.58 14.11 20.99
CA ARG A 73 1.07 15.47 20.78
C ARG A 73 1.86 15.90 22.00
N THR A 74 3.10 16.31 21.79
CA THR A 74 4.00 16.86 22.83
C THR A 74 4.35 18.31 22.53
N GLU A 75 5.01 18.97 23.46
CA GLU A 75 5.48 20.37 23.25
C GLU A 75 6.49 20.49 22.11
N SER A 76 7.26 19.42 21.83
CA SER A 76 8.29 19.37 20.78
C SER A 76 7.81 18.80 19.45
N GLY A 77 6.56 18.28 19.35
CA GLY A 77 6.05 17.68 18.14
C GLY A 77 5.03 16.57 18.36
N VAL A 78 5.21 15.46 17.68
CA VAL A 78 4.36 14.27 17.81
C VAL A 78 5.25 13.06 18.07
N ASP A 79 4.99 12.34 19.15
CA ASP A 79 5.62 11.09 19.48
C ASP A 79 4.75 9.90 19.02
N PHE A 80 5.41 8.83 18.56
CA PHE A 80 4.74 7.63 18.06
C PHE A 80 5.14 6.42 18.90
N TYR A 81 4.15 5.64 19.32
CA TYR A 81 4.35 4.43 20.08
C TYR A 81 3.70 3.25 19.38
N VAL A 82 4.46 2.16 19.18
CA VAL A 82 3.93 0.91 18.64
C VAL A 82 3.37 0.07 19.78
N LEU A 83 2.05 0.09 19.95
CA LEU A 83 1.35 -0.67 20.98
C LEU A 83 1.27 -2.17 20.63
N ARG A 84 1.13 -2.49 19.35
CA ARG A 84 1.10 -3.85 18.81
C ARG A 84 1.84 -3.91 17.49
N LYS A 85 2.81 -4.84 17.37
CA LYS A 85 3.46 -5.14 16.08
C LYS A 85 2.49 -5.91 15.18
N PRO A 86 2.53 -5.72 13.86
CA PRO A 86 1.68 -6.47 12.97
C PRO A 86 2.22 -7.89 12.78
N CYS A 87 1.32 -8.83 12.53
CA CYS A 87 1.65 -10.13 11.97
C CYS A 87 1.35 -10.14 10.47
N ARG A 88 1.91 -11.12 9.75
CA ARG A 88 1.67 -11.27 8.32
C ARG A 88 0.19 -11.46 8.06
N ASN A 89 -0.33 -10.71 7.10
CA ASN A 89 -1.72 -10.76 6.71
C ASN A 89 -2.04 -12.09 5.98
N PRO A 90 -2.99 -12.89 6.49
CA PRO A 90 -3.34 -14.17 5.87
C PRO A 90 -4.23 -14.03 4.63
N GLY A 91 -4.75 -12.83 4.36
CA GLY A 91 -5.78 -12.58 3.33
C GLY A 91 -5.28 -11.92 2.05
N VAL A 92 -3.98 -11.80 1.82
CA VAL A 92 -3.42 -11.16 0.62
C VAL A 92 -3.85 -11.88 -0.64
N ASN A 93 -4.41 -11.12 -1.58
CA ASN A 93 -4.79 -11.62 -2.90
C ASN A 93 -3.78 -11.16 -3.95
N TRP A 94 -2.94 -12.08 -4.41
CA TRP A 94 -1.87 -11.77 -5.36
C TRP A 94 -2.36 -11.17 -6.68
N LYS A 95 -3.51 -11.61 -7.21
CA LYS A 95 -4.08 -11.00 -8.43
C LYS A 95 -4.46 -9.53 -8.24
N LYS A 96 -4.84 -9.16 -7.01
CA LYS A 96 -5.14 -7.78 -6.66
C LYS A 96 -3.85 -7.01 -6.34
N LYS A 97 -2.97 -7.60 -5.54
CA LYS A 97 -1.70 -6.99 -5.13
C LYS A 97 -0.85 -6.62 -6.34
N ILE A 98 -0.62 -7.53 -7.29
CA ILE A 98 0.17 -7.25 -8.50
C ILE A 98 -0.46 -6.16 -9.38
N SER A 99 -1.76 -5.92 -9.25
CA SER A 99 -2.45 -4.86 -10.01
C SER A 99 -2.04 -3.44 -9.60
N ILE A 100 -1.33 -3.28 -8.47
CA ILE A 100 -0.74 -2.01 -8.03
C ILE A 100 0.34 -1.55 -9.01
N LEU A 101 1.06 -2.49 -9.61
CA LEU A 101 2.11 -2.20 -10.58
C LEU A 101 1.54 -1.61 -11.87
N TRP A 102 2.31 -0.75 -12.50
CA TRP A 102 2.01 -0.20 -13.83
C TRP A 102 2.43 -1.19 -14.94
N ARG A 103 1.96 -0.94 -16.16
CA ARG A 103 2.29 -1.80 -17.31
C ARG A 103 3.79 -1.88 -17.60
N PRO A 104 4.57 -0.77 -17.55
CA PRO A 104 6.03 -0.83 -17.71
C PRO A 104 6.73 -1.65 -16.65
N GLU A 105 6.34 -1.53 -15.36
CA GLU A 105 6.90 -2.27 -14.25
C GLU A 105 6.67 -3.79 -14.42
N LEU A 106 5.47 -4.18 -14.82
CA LEU A 106 5.19 -5.58 -15.17
C LEU A 106 6.01 -6.07 -16.37
N ALA A 107 6.30 -5.19 -17.33
CA ALA A 107 7.15 -5.55 -18.47
C ALA A 107 8.62 -5.73 -18.04
N HIS A 108 9.10 -4.93 -17.09
CA HIS A 108 10.42 -5.11 -16.50
C HIS A 108 10.52 -6.43 -15.73
N ILE A 109 9.55 -6.75 -14.87
CA ILE A 109 9.48 -8.05 -14.19
C ILE A 109 9.45 -9.21 -15.19
N GLN A 110 8.70 -9.07 -16.28
CA GLN A 110 8.67 -10.04 -17.37
C GLN A 110 10.07 -10.28 -17.97
N GLU A 111 10.81 -9.22 -18.20
CA GLU A 111 12.17 -9.28 -18.77
C GLU A 111 13.17 -9.89 -17.78
N LEU A 112 13.16 -9.49 -16.51
CA LEU A 112 13.99 -10.04 -15.44
C LEU A 112 13.85 -11.56 -15.31
N ASN A 113 12.64 -12.10 -15.58
CA ASN A 113 12.37 -13.52 -15.47
C ASN A 113 12.43 -14.28 -16.82
N GLY A 114 12.95 -13.64 -17.87
CA GLY A 114 13.11 -14.27 -19.19
C GLY A 114 11.78 -14.75 -19.84
N LEU A 115 10.66 -14.14 -19.45
CA LEU A 115 9.37 -14.50 -20.01
C LEU A 115 9.19 -13.96 -21.44
N PRO A 116 8.45 -14.67 -22.32
CA PRO A 116 8.17 -14.20 -23.67
C PRO A 116 7.53 -12.80 -23.68
N LYS A 117 7.89 -11.97 -24.67
CA LYS A 117 7.29 -10.64 -24.84
C LYS A 117 5.85 -10.78 -25.33
N TYR A 118 4.90 -10.45 -24.48
CA TYR A 118 3.46 -10.44 -24.80
C TYR A 118 3.05 -9.08 -25.36
N LYS A 119 3.45 -8.82 -26.62
CA LYS A 119 3.02 -7.63 -27.34
C LYS A 119 1.49 -7.61 -27.46
N GLU A 120 0.88 -6.42 -27.39
CA GLU A 120 -0.57 -6.23 -27.56
C GLU A 120 -1.49 -6.92 -26.54
N LYS A 121 -0.95 -7.62 -25.54
CA LYS A 121 -1.76 -8.20 -24.47
C LYS A 121 -2.04 -7.20 -23.35
N SER A 122 -3.19 -7.34 -22.72
CA SER A 122 -3.60 -6.48 -21.63
C SER A 122 -2.67 -6.57 -20.41
N LYS A 123 -2.69 -5.53 -19.56
CA LYS A 123 -2.00 -5.53 -18.27
C LYS A 123 -2.37 -6.77 -17.43
N MET A 124 -3.65 -7.11 -17.38
CA MET A 124 -4.14 -8.27 -16.61
C MET A 124 -3.61 -9.60 -17.15
N PHE A 125 -3.51 -9.74 -18.47
CA PHE A 125 -2.92 -10.95 -19.08
C PHE A 125 -1.46 -11.11 -18.65
N LEU A 126 -0.66 -10.03 -18.76
CA LEU A 126 0.74 -10.07 -18.35
C LEU A 126 0.90 -10.39 -16.86
N ALA A 127 0.15 -9.70 -16.00
CA ALA A 127 0.13 -9.99 -14.57
C ALA A 127 -0.21 -11.46 -14.27
N GLY A 128 -1.21 -12.01 -14.98
CA GLY A 128 -1.56 -13.43 -14.86
C GLY A 128 -0.41 -14.37 -15.25
N LYS A 129 0.35 -14.04 -16.32
CA LYS A 129 1.50 -14.85 -16.76
C LYS A 129 2.68 -14.75 -15.79
N ILE A 130 2.91 -13.60 -15.18
CA ILE A 130 3.91 -13.45 -14.12
C ILE A 130 3.53 -14.32 -12.91
N LEU A 131 2.29 -14.23 -12.44
CA LEU A 131 1.78 -15.03 -11.32
C LEU A 131 1.83 -16.53 -11.56
N GLU A 132 1.70 -16.96 -12.81
CA GLU A 132 1.76 -18.38 -13.21
C GLU A 132 3.19 -18.92 -13.21
N LYS A 133 4.18 -18.09 -13.56
CA LYS A 133 5.52 -18.54 -13.96
C LYS A 133 6.64 -18.11 -13.01
N VAL A 134 6.43 -17.08 -12.20
CA VAL A 134 7.43 -16.53 -11.28
C VAL A 134 7.12 -17.01 -9.87
N ALA A 135 8.13 -17.51 -9.17
CA ALA A 135 7.98 -17.93 -7.78
C ALA A 135 7.57 -16.75 -6.88
N GLU A 136 6.68 -16.99 -5.92
CA GLU A 136 6.07 -15.96 -5.09
C GLU A 136 7.08 -15.07 -4.38
N ASN A 137 8.14 -15.66 -3.82
CA ASN A 137 9.19 -14.91 -3.14
C ASN A 137 9.99 -13.99 -4.08
N VAL A 138 10.26 -14.44 -5.31
CA VAL A 138 10.92 -13.63 -6.35
C VAL A 138 10.02 -12.49 -6.77
N MET A 139 8.76 -12.80 -7.03
CA MET A 139 7.76 -11.81 -7.41
C MET A 139 7.53 -10.76 -6.31
N GLN A 140 7.54 -11.16 -5.02
CA GLN A 140 7.43 -10.25 -3.89
C GLN A 140 8.58 -9.24 -3.88
N ALA A 141 9.82 -9.71 -3.99
CA ALA A 141 11.00 -8.85 -4.00
C ALA A 141 10.96 -7.89 -5.19
N GLN A 142 10.71 -8.40 -6.40
CA GLN A 142 10.64 -7.58 -7.61
C GLN A 142 9.50 -6.55 -7.57
N LEU A 143 8.33 -6.92 -7.03
CA LEU A 143 7.21 -5.99 -6.84
C LEU A 143 7.59 -4.85 -5.88
N CYS A 144 8.27 -5.16 -4.79
CA CYS A 144 8.74 -4.14 -3.85
C CYS A 144 9.79 -3.22 -4.48
N GLU A 145 10.73 -3.79 -5.26
CA GLU A 145 11.76 -3.03 -5.97
C GLU A 145 11.15 -2.06 -6.98
N GLU A 146 10.21 -2.51 -7.83
CA GLU A 146 9.50 -1.64 -8.77
C GLU A 146 8.78 -0.48 -8.08
N LEU A 147 8.16 -0.73 -6.93
CA LEU A 147 7.48 0.32 -6.17
C LEU A 147 8.46 1.28 -5.50
N PHE A 148 9.60 0.79 -5.04
CA PHE A 148 10.65 1.58 -4.41
C PHE A 148 11.33 2.50 -5.40
N GLU A 149 11.67 1.98 -6.60
CA GLU A 149 12.30 2.71 -7.70
C GLU A 149 11.35 3.66 -8.45
N ARG A 150 10.04 3.56 -8.16
CA ARG A 150 9.04 4.40 -8.82
C ARG A 150 9.32 5.88 -8.56
N ASP A 151 9.64 6.61 -9.62
CA ASP A 151 9.89 8.05 -9.55
C ASP A 151 8.57 8.82 -9.29
N TYR A 152 8.36 9.15 -8.03
CA TYR A 152 7.26 10.02 -7.62
C TYR A 152 7.57 11.50 -7.80
N THR A 153 8.85 11.89 -7.91
CA THR A 153 9.29 13.29 -8.01
C THR A 153 8.83 13.92 -9.32
N SER A 154 8.99 13.20 -10.44
CA SER A 154 8.52 13.66 -11.75
C SER A 154 7.00 13.84 -11.82
N ILE A 155 6.24 13.07 -11.03
CA ILE A 155 4.78 13.20 -10.91
C ILE A 155 4.42 14.46 -10.12
N GLU A 156 5.12 14.74 -9.03
CA GLU A 156 4.90 15.96 -8.24
C GLU A 156 5.22 17.23 -9.04
N GLU A 157 6.30 17.25 -9.79
CA GLU A 157 6.67 18.35 -10.67
C GLU A 157 5.56 18.62 -11.70
N ARG A 158 5.05 17.57 -12.36
CA ARG A 158 3.93 17.70 -13.31
C ARG A 158 2.65 18.20 -12.64
N ILE A 159 2.33 17.76 -11.43
CA ILE A 159 1.17 18.26 -10.67
C ILE A 159 1.37 19.73 -10.33
N GLN A 160 2.56 20.15 -9.93
CA GLN A 160 2.86 21.56 -9.66
C GLN A 160 2.75 22.43 -10.91
N GLU A 161 3.20 21.95 -12.06
CA GLU A 161 3.04 22.64 -13.33
C GLU A 161 1.55 22.82 -13.71
N TYR A 162 0.73 21.78 -13.56
CA TYR A 162 -0.72 21.87 -13.78
C TYR A 162 -1.38 22.88 -12.83
N LYS A 163 -1.05 22.86 -11.55
CA LYS A 163 -1.57 23.82 -10.57
C LYS A 163 -1.18 25.28 -10.88
N LYS A 164 0.04 25.50 -11.39
CA LYS A 164 0.51 26.81 -11.83
C LYS A 164 -0.22 27.30 -13.10
N ALA A 165 -0.49 26.40 -14.03
CA ALA A 165 -1.20 26.72 -15.27
C ALA A 165 -2.68 27.05 -15.01
N ASP A 166 -3.33 26.34 -14.10
CA ASP A 166 -4.75 26.55 -13.75
C ASP A 166 -4.98 27.87 -12.99
N ARG A 167 -4.01 28.30 -12.14
CA ARG A 167 -4.07 29.61 -11.44
C ARG A 167 -3.86 30.83 -12.35
N ARG A 168 -3.47 30.62 -13.61
CA ARG A 168 -3.30 31.70 -14.61
C ARG A 168 -4.49 31.86 -15.56
N ARG A 169 -5.53 31.07 -15.39
CA ARG A 169 -6.84 31.19 -16.05
C ARG A 169 -7.87 31.80 -15.12
#